data_6cab759aa08e017ce731f30977840b0d
#
_entry.id   6cab759aa08e017ce731f30977840b0d
#
_cell.length_a   1.000
_cell.length_b   1.000
_cell.length_c   1.000
_cell.angle_alpha   90.00
_cell.angle_beta   90.00
_cell.angle_gamma   90.00
#
_symmetry.space_group_name_H-M   'P 1'
#
loop_
_entity.id
_entity.type
_entity.pdbx_description
1 polymer ?
#
loop_
_entity_poly.entity_id
_entity_poly.type
_entity_poly.pdbx_seq_one_letter_code
_entity_poly.pdbx_strand_id
1 'polypeptide(L)'
;KTLGADVVLIDGPDLVAQVGAALDGAPVALAIDCVGGETFSRLVETLSYGGTIVAYGSLSMQPPALNSVAIIFNDVRVRGFWLSKWFETASAEEKQAAFGQVIQLIASGAIKAKVDSRFALEDIAEAVTRASEPGRNGKVLLLPHAAPTKTPSSSLLSKIGLGRKD
;
A
#
# COMPACT_ATOMS: atom_id res chain seq x y z
N LYS A 1 -4.98 7.19 -13.56
CA LYS A 1 -6.27 7.85 -13.88
C LYS A 1 -7.46 6.89 -14.02
N THR A 2 -7.27 5.64 -14.44
CA THR A 2 -8.37 4.65 -14.58
C THR A 2 -9.05 4.25 -13.26
N LEU A 3 -8.45 4.58 -12.11
CA LEU A 3 -8.97 4.32 -10.76
C LEU A 3 -9.59 5.57 -10.12
N GLY A 4 -9.79 6.65 -10.87
CA GLY A 4 -10.43 7.88 -10.40
C GLY A 4 -9.48 8.98 -9.91
N ALA A 5 -8.15 8.81 -10.03
CA ALA A 5 -7.22 9.88 -9.72
C ALA A 5 -7.24 10.98 -10.78
N ASP A 6 -7.38 12.22 -10.39
CA ASP A 6 -7.34 13.38 -11.29
C ASP A 6 -5.92 13.63 -11.80
N VAL A 7 -4.94 13.53 -10.92
CA VAL A 7 -3.52 13.72 -11.20
C VAL A 7 -2.75 12.49 -10.71
N VAL A 8 -1.76 12.07 -11.49
CA VAL A 8 -0.81 11.00 -11.11
C VAL A 8 0.59 11.53 -11.34
N LEU A 9 1.38 11.58 -10.30
CA LEU A 9 2.75 12.06 -10.30
C LEU A 9 3.69 10.93 -9.84
N ILE A 10 4.95 11.04 -10.22
CA ILE A 10 5.99 10.11 -9.76
C ILE A 10 6.72 10.77 -8.60
N ASP A 11 6.84 10.04 -7.49
CA ASP A 11 7.60 10.52 -6.34
C ASP A 11 9.09 10.70 -6.70
N GLY A 12 9.64 11.82 -6.30
CA GLY A 12 11.03 12.19 -6.56
C GLY A 12 11.35 13.59 -6.05
N PRO A 13 12.59 14.06 -6.24
CA PRO A 13 13.04 15.37 -5.76
C PRO A 13 12.16 16.54 -6.18
N ASP A 14 11.54 16.43 -7.35
CA ASP A 14 10.72 17.50 -7.93
C ASP A 14 9.23 17.42 -7.56
N LEU A 15 8.83 16.53 -6.64
CA LEU A 15 7.43 16.28 -6.31
C LEU A 15 6.69 17.56 -5.92
N VAL A 16 7.29 18.41 -5.09
CA VAL A 16 6.66 19.66 -4.63
C VAL A 16 6.34 20.58 -5.81
N ALA A 17 7.29 20.75 -6.73
CA ALA A 17 7.09 21.55 -7.92
C ALA A 17 6.04 20.95 -8.85
N GLN A 18 6.05 19.63 -9.04
CA GLN A 18 5.05 18.91 -9.84
C GLN A 18 3.63 19.06 -9.26
N VAL A 19 3.48 18.95 -7.94
CA VAL A 19 2.19 19.14 -7.26
C VAL A 19 1.70 20.58 -7.45
N GLY A 20 2.55 21.58 -7.21
CA GLY A 20 2.21 22.99 -7.41
C GLY A 20 1.73 23.27 -8.84
N ALA A 21 2.44 22.79 -9.84
CA ALA A 21 2.08 22.95 -11.24
C ALA A 21 0.80 22.19 -11.62
N ALA A 22 0.56 21.04 -11.05
CA ALA A 22 -0.61 20.20 -11.38
C ALA A 22 -1.91 20.69 -10.76
N LEU A 23 -1.85 21.38 -9.62
CA LEU A 23 -3.02 21.80 -8.85
C LEU A 23 -3.42 23.26 -9.09
N ASP A 24 -2.64 24.02 -9.85
CA ASP A 24 -2.92 25.44 -10.16
C ASP A 24 -3.33 26.27 -8.92
N GLY A 25 -2.59 26.09 -7.82
CA GLY A 25 -2.81 26.76 -6.56
C GLY A 25 -3.92 26.18 -5.67
N ALA A 26 -4.57 25.09 -6.07
CA ALA A 26 -5.52 24.40 -5.19
C ALA A 26 -4.80 23.84 -3.95
N PRO A 27 -5.39 23.98 -2.74
CA PRO A 27 -4.72 23.59 -1.50
C PRO A 27 -4.66 22.06 -1.33
N VAL A 28 -3.54 21.57 -0.84
CA VAL A 28 -3.39 20.18 -0.38
C VAL A 28 -3.69 20.12 1.11
N ALA A 29 -4.90 19.71 1.45
CA ALA A 29 -5.35 19.66 2.85
C ALA A 29 -4.96 18.36 3.57
N LEU A 30 -4.81 17.24 2.83
CA LEU A 30 -4.55 15.94 3.39
C LEU A 30 -3.56 15.17 2.51
N ALA A 31 -2.54 14.59 3.15
CA ALA A 31 -1.69 13.57 2.57
C ALA A 31 -1.80 12.26 3.37
N ILE A 32 -1.69 11.13 2.69
CA ILE A 32 -1.71 9.81 3.31
C ILE A 32 -0.44 9.06 2.87
N ASP A 33 0.37 8.66 3.82
CA ASP A 33 1.66 8.02 3.56
C ASP A 33 1.76 6.61 4.16
N CYS A 34 2.29 5.68 3.35
CA CYS A 34 2.64 4.33 3.79
C CYS A 34 4.12 3.98 3.55
N VAL A 35 4.89 4.90 2.98
CA VAL A 35 6.27 4.66 2.55
C VAL A 35 7.27 5.10 3.62
N GLY A 36 7.08 6.28 4.19
CA GLY A 36 8.03 6.89 5.13
C GLY A 36 9.25 7.49 4.44
N GLY A 37 10.30 7.77 5.21
CA GLY A 37 11.56 8.31 4.70
C GLY A 37 11.39 9.61 3.92
N GLU A 38 12.11 9.75 2.83
CA GLU A 38 12.08 10.95 1.98
C GLU A 38 10.72 11.21 1.32
N THR A 39 9.96 10.17 0.98
CA THR A 39 8.60 10.32 0.45
C THR A 39 7.71 11.08 1.42
N PHE A 40 7.73 10.69 2.70
CA PHE A 40 7.01 11.39 3.75
C PHE A 40 7.45 12.85 3.85
N SER A 41 8.75 13.12 3.83
CA SER A 41 9.29 14.49 3.91
C SER A 41 8.79 15.36 2.76
N ARG A 42 8.84 14.85 1.53
CA ARG A 42 8.32 15.55 0.34
C ARG A 42 6.81 15.79 0.41
N LEU A 43 6.03 14.81 0.89
CA LEU A 43 4.59 14.98 1.07
C LEU A 43 4.26 16.08 2.09
N VAL A 44 5.01 16.18 3.19
CA VAL A 44 4.87 17.27 4.17
C VAL A 44 5.04 18.64 3.51
N GLU A 45 6.00 18.77 2.60
CA GLU A 45 6.29 20.04 1.90
C GLU A 45 5.23 20.41 0.86
N THR A 46 4.42 19.44 0.39
CA THR A 46 3.28 19.73 -0.51
C THR A 46 2.05 20.25 0.20
N LEU A 47 1.97 20.11 1.53
CA LEU A 47 0.78 20.47 2.28
C LEU A 47 0.60 21.99 2.37
N SER A 48 -0.63 22.42 2.21
CA SER A 48 -1.03 23.81 2.45
C SER A 48 -1.15 24.13 3.93
N TYR A 49 -1.30 25.41 4.27
CA TYR A 49 -1.50 25.86 5.65
C TYR A 49 -2.62 25.08 6.36
N GLY A 50 -2.33 24.58 7.55
CA GLY A 50 -3.25 23.75 8.33
C GLY A 50 -3.44 22.31 7.80
N GLY A 51 -2.69 21.91 6.77
CA GLY A 51 -2.77 20.58 6.18
C GLY A 51 -2.32 19.48 7.14
N THR A 52 -2.80 18.27 6.89
CA THR A 52 -2.49 17.10 7.73
C THR A 52 -1.87 15.98 6.89
N ILE A 53 -0.79 15.39 7.40
CA ILE A 53 -0.31 14.11 6.89
C ILE A 53 -0.64 12.98 7.86
N VAL A 54 -1.15 11.87 7.33
CA VAL A 54 -1.43 10.65 8.09
C VAL A 54 -0.47 9.56 7.66
N ALA A 55 0.46 9.17 8.55
CA ALA A 55 1.34 8.03 8.35
C ALA A 55 0.64 6.76 8.84
N TYR A 56 0.46 5.76 7.96
CA TYR A 56 -0.14 4.47 8.31
C TYR A 56 0.75 3.27 7.95
N GLY A 57 1.95 3.52 7.45
CA GLY A 57 2.96 2.52 7.12
C GLY A 57 4.36 3.13 7.05
N SER A 58 5.37 2.28 6.92
CA SER A 58 6.79 2.67 6.81
C SER A 58 7.53 1.66 5.93
N LEU A 59 7.13 1.53 4.68
CA LEU A 59 7.70 0.54 3.75
C LEU A 59 9.19 0.74 3.49
N SER A 60 9.66 1.98 3.52
CA SER A 60 11.09 2.30 3.34
C SER A 60 11.96 1.88 4.54
N MET A 61 11.36 1.66 5.71
CA MET A 61 12.04 1.46 6.99
C MET A 61 13.03 2.58 7.34
N GLN A 62 12.92 3.74 6.69
CA GLN A 62 13.77 4.90 6.92
C GLN A 62 13.01 5.97 7.72
N PRO A 63 13.66 6.63 8.68
CA PRO A 63 13.05 7.75 9.38
C PRO A 63 12.89 8.94 8.42
N PRO A 64 11.75 9.66 8.47
CA PRO A 64 11.58 10.87 7.69
C PRO A 64 12.35 12.04 8.32
N ALA A 65 12.86 12.92 7.48
CA ALA A 65 13.32 14.24 7.91
C ALA A 65 12.10 15.19 7.96
N LEU A 66 11.82 15.76 9.13
CA LEU A 66 10.74 16.74 9.28
C LEU A 66 11.31 18.15 9.13
N ASN A 67 10.79 18.88 8.16
CA ASN A 67 11.12 20.28 7.97
C ASN A 67 10.34 21.12 9.01
N SER A 68 11.05 21.66 10.00
CA SER A 68 10.45 22.49 11.04
C SER A 68 9.81 23.78 10.49
N VAL A 69 10.31 24.28 9.36
CA VAL A 69 9.71 25.44 8.68
C VAL A 69 8.28 25.15 8.22
N ALA A 70 8.05 23.97 7.61
CA ALA A 70 6.71 23.54 7.22
C ALA A 70 5.77 23.41 8.43
N ILE A 71 6.26 22.84 9.53
CA ILE A 71 5.47 22.68 10.76
C ILE A 71 5.11 24.04 11.38
N ILE A 72 6.09 24.93 11.50
CA ILE A 72 5.88 26.22 12.20
C ILE A 72 5.07 27.19 11.34
N PHE A 73 5.44 27.38 10.07
CA PHE A 73 4.87 28.45 9.25
C PHE A 73 3.65 28.00 8.45
N ASN A 74 3.49 26.70 8.19
CA ASN A 74 2.31 26.18 7.51
C ASN A 74 1.36 25.43 8.45
N ASP A 75 1.60 25.42 9.76
CA ASP A 75 0.75 24.70 10.75
C ASP A 75 0.47 23.25 10.33
N VAL A 76 1.45 22.57 9.76
CA VAL A 76 1.29 21.19 9.28
C VAL A 76 1.14 20.24 10.46
N ARG A 77 0.14 19.36 10.38
CA ARG A 77 -0.16 18.37 11.41
C ARG A 77 0.28 17.00 10.96
N VAL A 78 1.03 16.32 11.81
CA VAL A 78 1.50 14.94 11.58
C VAL A 78 0.72 14.01 12.50
N ARG A 79 0.08 12.99 11.93
CA ARG A 79 -0.68 11.97 12.67
C ARG A 79 -0.27 10.58 12.25
N GLY A 80 -0.16 9.68 13.21
CA GLY A 80 -0.05 8.25 12.95
C GLY A 80 -1.42 7.59 12.94
N PHE A 81 -1.60 6.59 12.10
CA PHE A 81 -2.75 5.68 12.13
C PHE A 81 -2.26 4.23 12.18
N TRP A 82 -2.59 3.54 13.26
CA TRP A 82 -2.30 2.12 13.42
C TRP A 82 -3.60 1.32 13.40
N LEU A 83 -3.81 0.58 12.31
CA LEU A 83 -5.05 -0.17 12.08
C LEU A 83 -5.36 -1.16 13.21
N SER A 84 -4.35 -1.89 13.72
CA SER A 84 -4.55 -2.83 14.83
C SER A 84 -5.05 -2.12 16.09
N LYS A 85 -4.50 -0.94 16.39
CA LYS A 85 -4.95 -0.14 17.52
C LYS A 85 -6.38 0.38 17.34
N TRP A 86 -6.72 0.78 16.13
CA TRP A 86 -8.10 1.15 15.81
C TRP A 86 -9.06 -0.04 16.01
N PHE A 87 -8.67 -1.26 15.61
CA PHE A 87 -9.47 -2.47 15.88
C PHE A 87 -9.68 -2.75 17.38
N GLU A 88 -8.71 -2.41 18.22
CA GLU A 88 -8.85 -2.57 19.68
C GLU A 88 -9.81 -1.54 20.28
N THR A 89 -9.78 -0.30 19.80
CA THR A 89 -10.41 0.86 20.46
C THR A 89 -11.73 1.27 19.83
N ALA A 90 -11.96 1.01 18.54
CA ALA A 90 -13.19 1.37 17.86
C ALA A 90 -14.39 0.54 18.36
N SER A 91 -15.55 1.16 18.43
CA SER A 91 -16.80 0.49 18.79
C SER A 91 -17.24 -0.54 17.74
N ALA A 92 -18.17 -1.39 18.07
CA ALA A 92 -18.77 -2.35 17.13
C ALA A 92 -19.47 -1.61 15.97
N GLU A 93 -20.15 -0.51 16.28
CA GLU A 93 -20.87 0.33 15.33
C GLU A 93 -19.91 1.01 14.35
N GLU A 94 -18.79 1.57 14.83
CA GLU A 94 -17.77 2.19 13.98
C GLU A 94 -17.15 1.15 13.03
N LYS A 95 -16.83 -0.04 13.52
CA LYS A 95 -16.32 -1.14 12.69
C LYS A 95 -17.33 -1.56 11.64
N GLN A 96 -18.59 -1.76 12.05
CA GLN A 96 -19.66 -2.15 11.13
C GLN A 96 -19.90 -1.08 10.06
N ALA A 97 -19.89 0.20 10.44
CA ALA A 97 -20.06 1.30 9.48
C ALA A 97 -18.91 1.35 8.47
N ALA A 98 -17.65 1.26 8.92
CA ALA A 98 -16.49 1.29 8.06
C ALA A 98 -16.47 0.09 7.08
N PHE A 99 -16.67 -1.14 7.58
CA PHE A 99 -16.73 -2.32 6.75
C PHE A 99 -17.93 -2.32 5.81
N GLY A 100 -19.08 -1.85 6.27
CA GLY A 100 -20.28 -1.71 5.43
C GLY A 100 -20.04 -0.81 4.22
N GLN A 101 -19.38 0.34 4.41
CA GLN A 101 -18.99 1.24 3.32
C GLN A 101 -18.02 0.57 2.34
N VAL A 102 -16.98 -0.10 2.83
CA VAL A 102 -16.01 -0.78 1.98
C VAL A 102 -16.69 -1.90 1.17
N ILE A 103 -17.55 -2.70 1.79
CA ILE A 103 -18.28 -3.77 1.11
C ILE A 103 -19.19 -3.20 0.00
N GLN A 104 -19.89 -2.09 0.26
CA GLN A 104 -20.73 -1.43 -0.74
C GLN A 104 -19.90 -0.91 -1.93
N LEU A 105 -18.72 -0.31 -1.67
CA LEU A 105 -17.82 0.17 -2.71
C LEU A 105 -17.27 -0.99 -3.56
N ILE A 106 -16.98 -2.14 -2.95
CA ILE A 106 -16.56 -3.34 -3.68
C ILE A 106 -17.73 -3.92 -4.48
N ALA A 107 -18.91 -4.04 -3.88
CA ALA A 107 -20.09 -4.60 -4.54
C ALA A 107 -20.56 -3.76 -5.73
N SER A 108 -20.47 -2.43 -5.63
CA SER A 108 -20.76 -1.52 -6.74
C SER A 108 -19.68 -1.50 -7.82
N GLY A 109 -18.53 -2.12 -7.57
CA GLY A 109 -17.38 -2.08 -8.47
C GLY A 109 -16.61 -0.75 -8.47
N ALA A 110 -16.91 0.18 -7.55
CA ALA A 110 -16.16 1.43 -7.38
C ALA A 110 -14.72 1.15 -6.90
N ILE A 111 -14.55 0.12 -6.07
CA ILE A 111 -13.23 -0.39 -5.67
C ILE A 111 -13.03 -1.77 -6.28
N LYS A 112 -11.94 -1.93 -7.02
CA LYS A 112 -11.52 -3.21 -7.61
C LYS A 112 -10.07 -3.49 -7.27
N ALA A 113 -9.84 -4.60 -6.56
CA ALA A 113 -8.48 -5.08 -6.36
C ALA A 113 -7.98 -5.76 -7.63
N LYS A 114 -6.92 -5.22 -8.23
CA LYS A 114 -6.24 -5.91 -9.33
C LYS A 114 -5.51 -7.13 -8.81
N VAL A 115 -5.59 -8.23 -9.55
CA VAL A 115 -4.82 -9.44 -9.32
C VAL A 115 -3.72 -9.50 -10.36
N ASP A 116 -2.46 -9.53 -9.91
CA ASP A 116 -1.28 -9.68 -10.75
C ASP A 116 -1.11 -11.14 -11.16
N SER A 117 -1.11 -12.03 -10.18
CA SER A 117 -0.86 -13.45 -10.40
C SER A 117 -1.56 -14.33 -9.37
N ARG A 118 -1.76 -15.61 -9.72
CA ARG A 118 -2.34 -16.63 -8.86
C ARG A 118 -1.43 -17.82 -8.81
N PHE A 119 -1.21 -18.38 -7.62
CA PHE A 119 -0.37 -19.54 -7.37
C PHE A 119 -1.12 -20.56 -6.55
N ALA A 120 -0.81 -21.85 -6.74
CA ALA A 120 -1.21 -22.89 -5.82
C ALA A 120 -0.44 -22.76 -4.50
N LEU A 121 -0.91 -23.38 -3.43
CA LEU A 121 -0.18 -23.34 -2.15
C LEU A 121 1.21 -23.96 -2.23
N GLU A 122 1.37 -24.98 -3.05
CA GLU A 122 2.63 -25.68 -3.30
C GLU A 122 3.70 -24.78 -3.94
N ASP A 123 3.26 -23.72 -4.64
CA ASP A 123 4.12 -22.76 -5.33
C ASP A 123 4.39 -21.50 -4.48
N ILE A 124 4.24 -21.60 -3.15
CA ILE A 124 4.36 -20.44 -2.23
C ILE A 124 5.70 -19.70 -2.36
N ALA A 125 6.80 -20.40 -2.62
CA ALA A 125 8.12 -19.78 -2.77
C ALA A 125 8.16 -18.83 -3.99
N GLU A 126 7.55 -19.24 -5.10
CA GLU A 126 7.43 -18.43 -6.30
C GLU A 126 6.47 -17.27 -6.08
N ALA A 127 5.35 -17.50 -5.37
CA ALA A 127 4.41 -16.46 -5.01
C ALA A 127 5.06 -15.37 -4.15
N VAL A 128 5.88 -15.74 -3.16
CA VAL A 128 6.64 -14.80 -2.32
C VAL A 128 7.65 -14.02 -3.15
N THR A 129 8.40 -14.71 -4.01
CA THR A 129 9.34 -14.05 -4.93
C THR A 129 8.61 -13.00 -5.79
N ARG A 130 7.51 -13.40 -6.44
CA ARG A 130 6.70 -12.48 -7.25
C ARG A 130 6.14 -11.32 -6.41
N ALA A 131 5.71 -11.59 -5.18
CA ALA A 131 5.19 -10.56 -4.28
C ALA A 131 6.26 -9.53 -3.85
N SER A 132 7.53 -9.88 -3.91
CA SER A 132 8.66 -9.00 -3.54
C SER A 132 9.19 -8.20 -4.73
N GLU A 133 8.84 -8.55 -5.97
CA GLU A 133 9.32 -7.85 -7.16
C GLU A 133 8.74 -6.43 -7.24
N PRO A 134 9.58 -5.43 -7.60
CA PRO A 134 9.10 -4.07 -7.86
C PRO A 134 8.27 -4.02 -9.15
N GLY A 135 7.45 -2.97 -9.31
CA GLY A 135 6.65 -2.76 -10.51
C GLY A 135 5.46 -3.70 -10.68
N ARG A 136 5.15 -4.50 -9.69
CA ARG A 136 3.96 -5.36 -9.67
C ARG A 136 2.67 -4.55 -9.78
N ASN A 137 1.74 -5.00 -10.63
CA ASN A 137 0.47 -4.31 -10.88
C ASN A 137 -0.73 -5.09 -10.33
N GLY A 138 -0.75 -5.32 -9.03
CA GLY A 138 -1.85 -6.01 -8.36
C GLY A 138 -1.40 -6.89 -7.21
N LYS A 139 -2.32 -7.68 -6.69
CA LYS A 139 -2.09 -8.62 -5.60
C LYS A 139 -1.67 -9.99 -6.13
N VAL A 140 -0.70 -10.60 -5.47
CA VAL A 140 -0.38 -12.02 -5.66
C VAL A 140 -1.30 -12.82 -4.74
N LEU A 141 -2.00 -13.79 -5.29
CA LEU A 141 -2.96 -14.64 -4.56
C LEU A 141 -2.46 -16.08 -4.49
N LEU A 142 -2.64 -16.69 -3.32
CA LEU A 142 -2.54 -18.12 -3.12
C LEU A 142 -3.94 -18.74 -3.19
N LEU A 143 -4.11 -19.79 -3.97
CA LEU A 143 -5.37 -20.51 -4.18
C LEU A 143 -5.26 -21.90 -3.56
N PRO A 144 -5.91 -22.18 -2.41
CA PRO A 144 -5.76 -23.44 -1.68
C PRO A 144 -6.16 -24.69 -2.46
N HIS A 145 -6.98 -24.54 -3.50
CA HIS A 145 -7.52 -25.65 -4.28
C HIS A 145 -7.10 -25.60 -5.77
N ALA A 146 -6.14 -24.75 -6.13
CA ALA A 146 -5.59 -24.75 -7.48
C ALA A 146 -4.56 -25.88 -7.65
N ALA A 147 -4.51 -26.47 -8.83
CA ALA A 147 -3.41 -27.37 -9.16
C ALA A 147 -2.10 -26.56 -9.24
N PRO A 148 -0.95 -27.16 -8.84
CA PRO A 148 0.36 -26.54 -8.95
C PRO A 148 0.63 -26.10 -10.39
N THR A 149 1.26 -24.93 -10.56
CA THR A 149 1.58 -24.36 -11.88
C THR A 149 2.75 -25.07 -12.53
N LYS A 150 3.53 -25.82 -11.73
CA LYS A 150 4.65 -26.67 -12.21
C LYS A 150 4.56 -28.05 -11.61
N THR A 151 4.94 -29.04 -12.40
CA THR A 151 5.19 -30.40 -11.91
C THR A 151 6.38 -30.33 -10.94
N PRO A 152 6.29 -30.89 -9.71
CA PRO A 152 7.40 -30.90 -8.77
C PRO A 152 8.66 -31.46 -9.45
N SER A 153 9.78 -30.73 -9.40
CA SER A 153 11.02 -31.24 -9.93
C SER A 153 11.43 -32.46 -9.13
N SER A 154 11.93 -33.49 -9.79
CA SER A 154 12.38 -34.74 -9.16
C SER A 154 13.41 -34.53 -8.04
N SER A 155 14.13 -33.39 -8.06
CA SER A 155 15.08 -32.98 -7.02
C SER A 155 14.42 -32.59 -5.69
N LEU A 156 13.18 -32.10 -5.71
CA LEU A 156 12.44 -31.78 -4.48
C LEU A 156 11.89 -33.01 -3.80
N LEU A 157 11.41 -33.99 -4.57
CA LEU A 157 10.91 -35.27 -4.07
C LEU A 157 11.99 -36.09 -3.36
N SER A 158 13.23 -36.00 -3.82
CA SER A 158 14.38 -36.68 -3.17
C SER A 158 14.76 -36.05 -1.82
N LYS A 159 14.54 -34.75 -1.65
CA LYS A 159 14.85 -34.02 -0.38
C LYS A 159 13.85 -34.27 0.73
N ILE A 160 12.59 -34.59 0.40
CA ILE A 160 11.53 -34.89 1.38
C ILE A 160 11.31 -36.38 1.65
N GLY A 161 12.21 -37.24 1.17
CA GLY A 161 12.19 -38.67 1.47
C GLY A 161 11.03 -39.47 0.85
N LEU A 162 10.31 -38.90 -0.12
CA LEU A 162 9.20 -39.52 -0.83
C LEU A 162 9.64 -40.15 -2.19
N GLY A 163 10.91 -40.53 -2.31
CA GLY A 163 11.39 -41.34 -3.44
C GLY A 163 10.81 -42.74 -3.32
N ARG A 164 10.15 -43.24 -4.40
CA ARG A 164 9.68 -44.61 -4.53
C ARG A 164 10.83 -45.57 -4.14
N LYS A 165 10.54 -46.43 -3.19
CA LYS A 165 11.25 -47.71 -3.09
C LYS A 165 10.59 -48.66 -4.12
N ASP A 166 11.33 -49.01 -5.13
CA ASP A 166 11.02 -50.15 -5.96
C ASP A 166 11.22 -51.43 -5.14
#